data_bb036689c4a4cb5368fcf4c05e2bb0aa
#
_entry.id   bb036689c4a4cb5368fcf4c05e2bb0aa
#
_cell.length_a   1.000
_cell.length_b   1.000
_cell.length_c   1.000
_cell.angle_alpha   90.00
_cell.angle_beta   90.00
_cell.angle_gamma   90.00
#
_symmetry.space_group_name_H-M   'P 1'
#
loop_
_entity.id
_entity.type
_entity.pdbx_description
1 polymer ?
#
loop_
_entity_poly.entity_id
_entity_poly.type
_entity_poly.pdbx_seq_one_letter_code
_entity_poly.pdbx_strand_id
1 'polypeptide(L)'
;YVSDWDTWNDGTFYDKMKEVVTTDGKVYGIPYCTDTRGLWYNREILTTAGVIAEGEDWAPKTWDDILDACAKIKDKCPDIVPFWCNSGVATGEATSMQTYEMLLYGTGERLITDDGKWITDSQGIKDSLQFISDIYSNGYGPSLSLVLNGSASTTSAQQYIPEEKLAISLDGIWITGNWKDTGASPYENYGEKMGWAAMPTQNGDGDGTITMSGGWAYSIPENSDNKDLTMEFIEQLNTYDAYKTYIMQAGNTSVRTDIAEDEDYASQPFMAQAAEFLDVAAFRPQNDQYSTVSTSIQQMVEAVASGDTPENAMKQYATSVANAVGEENTTKQ
;
A
#
# COMPACT_ATOMS: atom_id res chain seq x y z
N TYR A 1 9.81 -29.28 4.40
CA TYR A 1 11.04 -28.49 4.26
C TYR A 1 11.33 -27.62 5.47
N VAL A 2 10.31 -27.00 6.09
CA VAL A 2 10.54 -26.08 7.22
C VAL A 2 10.64 -26.79 8.58
N SER A 3 10.24 -28.05 8.68
CA SER A 3 10.22 -28.80 9.96
C SER A 3 11.59 -28.91 10.61
N ASP A 4 12.63 -29.02 9.81
CA ASP A 4 14.02 -29.22 10.22
C ASP A 4 14.87 -27.96 10.05
N TRP A 5 14.25 -26.82 9.70
CA TRP A 5 14.93 -25.54 9.55
C TRP A 5 14.89 -24.73 10.86
N ASP A 6 16.02 -24.63 11.52
CA ASP A 6 16.13 -23.97 12.82
C ASP A 6 15.61 -22.54 12.78
N THR A 7 16.00 -21.74 11.80
CA THR A 7 15.55 -20.34 11.65
C THR A 7 14.04 -20.19 11.55
N TRP A 8 13.33 -21.20 11.01
CA TRP A 8 11.86 -21.19 10.99
C TRP A 8 11.26 -21.46 12.36
N ASN A 9 11.94 -22.26 13.18
CA ASN A 9 11.42 -22.81 14.44
C ASN A 9 11.89 -22.07 15.71
N ASP A 10 12.95 -21.25 15.63
CA ASP A 10 13.59 -20.62 16.78
C ASP A 10 13.02 -19.26 17.18
N GLY A 11 11.98 -18.76 16.49
CA GLY A 11 11.38 -17.46 16.75
C GLY A 11 11.97 -16.31 15.93
N THR A 12 12.87 -16.60 15.01
CA THR A 12 13.47 -15.58 14.11
C THR A 12 12.41 -14.89 13.25
N PHE A 13 11.41 -15.63 12.74
CA PHE A 13 10.29 -15.04 12.01
C PHE A 13 9.13 -14.65 12.93
N TYR A 14 8.50 -13.50 12.68
CA TYR A 14 7.26 -13.14 13.36
C TYR A 14 6.16 -14.17 13.10
N ASP A 15 5.44 -14.59 14.14
CA ASP A 15 4.38 -15.60 14.04
C ASP A 15 3.28 -15.20 13.06
N LYS A 16 2.84 -13.93 13.07
CA LYS A 16 1.87 -13.41 12.10
C LYS A 16 2.33 -13.59 10.64
N MET A 17 3.61 -13.49 10.37
CA MET A 17 4.16 -13.67 9.03
C MET A 17 4.19 -15.14 8.63
N LYS A 18 4.40 -16.04 9.59
CA LYS A 18 4.26 -17.50 9.35
C LYS A 18 2.80 -17.91 9.10
N GLU A 19 1.86 -17.28 9.80
CA GLU A 19 0.41 -17.53 9.62
C GLU A 19 -0.08 -17.23 8.22
N VAL A 20 0.35 -16.08 7.61
CA VAL A 20 -0.10 -15.68 6.27
C VAL A 20 0.32 -16.64 5.16
N VAL A 21 1.35 -17.46 5.38
CA VAL A 21 1.87 -18.44 4.42
C VAL A 21 1.50 -19.89 4.79
N THR A 22 0.66 -20.06 5.82
CA THR A 22 0.24 -21.36 6.33
C THR A 22 -1.27 -21.55 6.14
N THR A 23 -1.67 -22.65 5.51
CA THR A 23 -3.07 -23.03 5.33
C THR A 23 -3.25 -24.50 5.74
N ASP A 24 -4.25 -24.81 6.54
CA ASP A 24 -4.52 -26.17 7.06
C ASP A 24 -3.29 -26.84 7.70
N GLY A 25 -2.48 -26.06 8.42
CA GLY A 25 -1.26 -26.51 9.08
C GLY A 25 -0.09 -26.83 8.15
N LYS A 26 -0.18 -26.46 6.86
CA LYS A 26 0.87 -26.63 5.87
C LYS A 26 1.44 -25.30 5.45
N VAL A 27 2.76 -25.20 5.37
CA VAL A 27 3.48 -24.02 4.94
C VAL A 27 3.65 -24.04 3.42
N TYR A 28 3.19 -22.98 2.75
CA TYR A 28 3.23 -22.84 1.29
C TYR A 28 4.24 -21.80 0.80
N GLY A 29 4.88 -21.06 1.70
CA GLY A 29 5.87 -20.07 1.34
C GLY A 29 6.73 -19.65 2.52
N ILE A 30 7.83 -18.99 2.23
CA ILE A 30 8.72 -18.36 3.22
C ILE A 30 8.62 -16.85 3.03
N PRO A 31 8.06 -16.09 3.99
CA PRO A 31 7.97 -14.65 3.87
C PRO A 31 9.36 -14.04 3.89
N TYR A 32 9.60 -13.03 3.05
CA TYR A 32 10.91 -12.36 3.04
C TYR A 32 10.82 -10.84 3.21
N CYS A 33 9.64 -10.25 3.13
CA CYS A 33 9.39 -8.87 3.54
C CYS A 33 7.90 -8.66 3.79
N THR A 34 7.61 -7.68 4.62
CA THR A 34 6.30 -7.07 4.74
C THR A 34 6.41 -5.57 4.42
N ASP A 35 5.30 -4.86 4.46
CA ASP A 35 5.25 -3.45 4.16
C ASP A 35 4.09 -2.77 4.87
N THR A 36 4.19 -1.46 4.99
CA THR A 36 3.10 -0.58 5.42
C THR A 36 2.99 0.58 4.44
N ARG A 37 1.83 1.19 4.38
CA ARG A 37 1.49 2.29 3.48
C ARG A 37 1.01 3.49 4.27
N GLY A 38 1.28 4.66 3.71
CA GLY A 38 0.87 5.92 4.30
C GLY A 38 1.02 7.05 3.30
N LEU A 39 0.96 8.25 3.80
CA LEU A 39 1.02 9.48 3.01
C LEU A 39 2.44 10.04 3.07
N TRP A 40 3.22 9.80 2.02
CA TRP A 40 4.47 10.52 1.80
C TRP A 40 4.18 11.98 1.47
N TYR A 41 4.87 12.91 2.08
CA TYR A 41 4.71 14.32 1.79
C TYR A 41 6.04 15.06 1.75
N ASN A 42 6.14 16.06 0.87
CA ASN A 42 7.28 16.96 0.81
C ASN A 42 7.08 18.09 1.82
N ARG A 43 7.98 18.21 2.80
CA ARG A 43 7.89 19.17 3.90
C ARG A 43 7.92 20.62 3.42
N GLU A 44 8.79 20.95 2.47
CA GLU A 44 8.94 22.30 1.95
C GLU A 44 7.69 22.73 1.16
N ILE A 45 7.14 21.84 0.34
CA ILE A 45 5.92 22.12 -0.42
C ILE A 45 4.74 22.36 0.54
N LEU A 46 4.56 21.50 1.56
CA LEU A 46 3.47 21.66 2.52
C LEU A 46 3.63 22.93 3.35
N THR A 47 4.85 23.29 3.74
CA THR A 47 5.13 24.56 4.45
C THR A 47 4.83 25.75 3.56
N THR A 48 5.29 25.74 2.30
CA THR A 48 5.04 26.82 1.31
C THR A 48 3.54 26.98 1.05
N ALA A 49 2.81 25.87 0.97
CA ALA A 49 1.35 25.91 0.80
C ALA A 49 0.57 26.34 2.07
N GLY A 50 1.24 26.45 3.22
CA GLY A 50 0.62 26.77 4.50
C GLY A 50 -0.26 25.64 5.04
N VAL A 51 0.10 24.40 4.74
CA VAL A 51 -0.53 23.19 5.31
C VAL A 51 0.05 22.90 6.69
N ILE A 52 1.37 23.02 6.84
CA ILE A 52 2.11 22.88 8.10
C ILE A 52 2.96 24.13 8.35
N ALA A 53 3.34 24.39 9.61
CA ALA A 53 4.37 25.36 9.93
C ALA A 53 5.78 24.79 9.71
N GLU A 54 6.79 25.65 9.63
CA GLU A 54 8.18 25.22 9.47
C GLU A 54 8.62 24.32 10.64
N GLY A 55 9.15 23.16 10.35
CA GLY A 55 9.61 22.18 11.32
C GLY A 55 8.52 21.32 11.95
N GLU A 56 7.26 21.48 11.56
CA GLU A 56 6.16 20.63 12.00
C GLU A 56 5.96 19.42 11.09
N ASP A 57 5.50 18.32 11.67
CA ASP A 57 5.03 17.15 10.94
C ASP A 57 3.56 17.28 10.56
N TRP A 58 3.23 16.83 9.35
CA TRP A 58 1.86 16.72 8.91
C TRP A 58 1.19 15.46 9.45
N ALA A 59 0.08 15.61 10.12
CA ALA A 59 -0.68 14.52 10.72
C ALA A 59 -2.18 14.72 10.49
N PRO A 60 -2.68 14.43 9.26
CA PRO A 60 -4.09 14.57 8.92
C PRO A 60 -4.93 13.64 9.80
N LYS A 61 -6.13 14.08 10.19
CA LYS A 61 -7.04 13.32 11.06
C LYS A 61 -8.24 12.75 10.31
N THR A 62 -8.55 13.30 9.16
CA THR A 62 -9.69 12.93 8.32
C THR A 62 -9.31 13.01 6.84
N TRP A 63 -10.16 12.48 5.97
CA TRP A 63 -9.98 12.66 4.53
C TRP A 63 -10.16 14.12 4.10
N ASP A 64 -11.01 14.86 4.80
CA ASP A 64 -11.19 16.29 4.53
C ASP A 64 -9.90 17.08 4.76
N ASP A 65 -9.08 16.72 5.75
CA ASP A 65 -7.77 17.33 5.97
C ASP A 65 -6.83 17.13 4.78
N ILE A 66 -6.93 15.96 4.10
CA ILE A 66 -6.15 15.67 2.88
C ILE A 66 -6.64 16.55 1.72
N LEU A 67 -7.97 16.62 1.52
CA LEU A 67 -8.56 17.44 0.45
C LEU A 67 -8.27 18.93 0.65
N ASP A 68 -8.34 19.41 1.89
CA ASP A 68 -7.98 20.80 2.26
C ASP A 68 -6.50 21.10 1.99
N ALA A 69 -5.60 20.14 2.30
CA ALA A 69 -4.19 20.26 1.96
C ALA A 69 -3.99 20.34 0.44
N CYS A 70 -4.65 19.48 -0.33
CA CYS A 70 -4.63 19.51 -1.79
C CYS A 70 -5.10 20.84 -2.37
N ALA A 71 -6.19 21.41 -1.81
CA ALA A 71 -6.70 22.70 -2.25
C ALA A 71 -5.69 23.82 -2.02
N LYS A 72 -5.05 23.87 -0.83
CA LYS A 72 -4.01 24.85 -0.50
C LYS A 72 -2.79 24.70 -1.41
N ILE A 73 -2.33 23.47 -1.65
CA ILE A 73 -1.20 23.19 -2.53
C ILE A 73 -1.50 23.67 -3.94
N LYS A 74 -2.66 23.34 -4.49
CA LYS A 74 -3.07 23.78 -5.82
C LYS A 74 -3.12 25.30 -5.96
N ASP A 75 -3.59 26.03 -4.92
CA ASP A 75 -3.65 27.49 -4.92
C ASP A 75 -2.27 28.15 -4.83
N LYS A 76 -1.39 27.62 -3.98
CA LYS A 76 -0.08 28.24 -3.69
C LYS A 76 1.06 27.73 -4.52
N CYS A 77 0.98 26.49 -5.02
CA CYS A 77 2.03 25.80 -5.77
C CYS A 77 1.44 25.23 -7.07
N PRO A 78 1.00 26.06 -8.03
CA PRO A 78 0.20 25.62 -9.19
C PRO A 78 0.94 24.67 -10.15
N ASP A 79 2.26 24.61 -10.09
CA ASP A 79 3.09 23.72 -10.91
C ASP A 79 3.35 22.35 -10.24
N ILE A 80 2.87 22.16 -9.01
CA ILE A 80 3.04 20.93 -8.23
C ILE A 80 1.77 20.09 -8.33
N VAL A 81 1.94 18.78 -8.48
CA VAL A 81 0.84 17.81 -8.32
C VAL A 81 0.50 17.69 -6.83
N PRO A 82 -0.72 18.05 -6.39
CA PRO A 82 -1.08 18.00 -4.97
C PRO A 82 -1.06 16.58 -4.38
N PHE A 83 -1.66 15.61 -5.08
CA PHE A 83 -1.84 14.27 -4.54
C PHE A 83 -1.69 13.19 -5.62
N TRP A 84 -1.04 12.09 -5.27
CA TRP A 84 -0.94 10.91 -6.14
C TRP A 84 -1.42 9.66 -5.42
N CYS A 85 -2.44 9.03 -5.97
CA CYS A 85 -2.81 7.65 -5.67
C CYS A 85 -2.93 6.87 -6.98
N ASN A 86 -2.59 5.58 -6.95
CA ASN A 86 -2.73 4.73 -8.12
C ASN A 86 -4.21 4.49 -8.42
N SER A 87 -4.66 4.75 -9.64
CA SER A 87 -6.07 4.71 -10.00
C SER A 87 -6.32 4.11 -11.40
N GLY A 88 -5.33 3.42 -11.97
CA GLY A 88 -5.43 2.77 -13.26
C GLY A 88 -5.40 1.24 -13.15
N VAL A 89 -6.10 0.55 -14.03
CA VAL A 89 -6.05 -0.93 -14.15
C VAL A 89 -4.61 -1.40 -14.38
N ALA A 90 -3.83 -0.65 -15.13
CA ALA A 90 -2.45 -1.00 -15.47
C ALA A 90 -1.48 -1.07 -14.26
N THR A 91 -1.85 -0.47 -13.12
CA THR A 91 -1.08 -0.52 -11.87
C THR A 91 -1.52 -1.66 -10.93
N GLY A 92 -2.56 -2.42 -11.31
CA GLY A 92 -2.97 -3.64 -10.62
C GLY A 92 -3.30 -3.44 -9.14
N GLU A 93 -2.68 -4.21 -8.27
CA GLU A 93 -2.90 -4.18 -6.81
C GLU A 93 -2.56 -2.82 -6.16
N ALA A 94 -1.73 -2.00 -6.78
CA ALA A 94 -1.51 -0.64 -6.29
C ALA A 94 -2.78 0.22 -6.42
N THR A 95 -3.67 -0.08 -7.37
CA THR A 95 -4.98 0.54 -7.49
C THR A 95 -6.01 -0.08 -6.55
N SER A 96 -6.16 -1.41 -6.55
CA SER A 96 -7.18 -2.07 -5.72
C SER A 96 -6.82 -2.05 -4.25
N MET A 97 -5.67 -2.58 -3.87
CA MET A 97 -5.29 -2.74 -2.47
C MET A 97 -4.75 -1.44 -1.85
N GLN A 98 -3.75 -0.82 -2.50
CA GLN A 98 -3.08 0.33 -1.90
C GLN A 98 -3.95 1.60 -1.90
N THR A 99 -4.74 1.83 -2.95
CA THR A 99 -5.62 3.01 -3.01
C THR A 99 -7.02 2.68 -2.48
N TYR A 100 -7.74 1.77 -3.14
CA TYR A 100 -9.16 1.58 -2.87
C TYR A 100 -9.44 0.87 -1.54
N GLU A 101 -8.76 -0.25 -1.26
CA GLU A 101 -9.00 -0.97 0.00
C GLU A 101 -8.53 -0.16 1.21
N MET A 102 -7.46 0.65 1.08
CA MET A 102 -7.05 1.60 2.10
C MET A 102 -8.19 2.56 2.46
N LEU A 103 -8.86 3.12 1.45
CA LEU A 103 -10.01 4.01 1.64
C LEU A 103 -11.19 3.24 2.22
N LEU A 104 -11.61 2.13 1.60
CA LEU A 104 -12.76 1.36 2.06
C LEU A 104 -12.62 0.94 3.54
N TYR A 105 -11.46 0.40 3.91
CA TYR A 105 -11.23 -0.03 5.30
C TYR A 105 -11.12 1.17 6.26
N GLY A 106 -10.70 2.32 5.75
CA GLY A 106 -10.76 3.59 6.47
C GLY A 106 -12.17 4.10 6.78
N THR A 107 -13.21 3.61 6.10
CA THR A 107 -14.63 3.86 6.46
C THR A 107 -15.14 2.93 7.56
N GLY A 108 -14.37 1.91 7.95
CA GLY A 108 -14.79 0.83 8.84
C GLY A 108 -15.44 -0.35 8.14
N GLU A 109 -15.70 -0.27 6.83
CA GLU A 109 -16.26 -1.35 6.04
C GLU A 109 -15.18 -2.31 5.51
N ARG A 110 -15.60 -3.42 4.92
CA ARG A 110 -14.73 -4.48 4.37
C ARG A 110 -15.20 -4.88 2.98
N LEU A 111 -14.35 -5.59 2.23
CA LEU A 111 -14.71 -6.14 0.91
C LEU A 111 -15.65 -7.34 1.01
N ILE A 112 -15.55 -8.08 2.09
CA ILE A 112 -16.22 -9.36 2.29
C ILE A 112 -16.83 -9.41 3.69
N THR A 113 -17.98 -10.03 3.80
CA THR A 113 -18.65 -10.28 5.09
C THR A 113 -18.02 -11.48 5.80
N ASP A 114 -18.32 -11.64 7.09
CA ASP A 114 -17.83 -12.78 7.90
C ASP A 114 -18.31 -14.13 7.37
N ASP A 115 -19.46 -14.18 6.67
CA ASP A 115 -19.99 -15.36 6.00
C ASP A 115 -19.48 -15.54 4.55
N GLY A 116 -18.50 -14.75 4.14
CA GLY A 116 -17.76 -14.92 2.90
C GLY A 116 -18.42 -14.31 1.66
N LYS A 117 -19.39 -13.41 1.80
CA LYS A 117 -20.05 -12.76 0.66
C LYS A 117 -19.35 -11.44 0.30
N TRP A 118 -19.15 -11.20 -0.97
CA TRP A 118 -18.60 -9.95 -1.48
C TRP A 118 -19.60 -8.81 -1.36
N ILE A 119 -19.18 -7.71 -0.76
CA ILE A 119 -19.98 -6.49 -0.64
C ILE A 119 -19.82 -5.70 -1.92
N THR A 120 -20.93 -5.45 -2.61
CA THR A 120 -20.95 -4.82 -3.93
C THR A 120 -21.66 -3.47 -3.99
N ASP A 121 -22.35 -3.09 -2.92
CA ASP A 121 -23.04 -1.80 -2.77
C ASP A 121 -23.09 -1.47 -1.26
N SER A 122 -22.46 -0.37 -0.87
CA SER A 122 -22.46 0.14 0.49
C SER A 122 -22.12 1.63 0.51
N GLN A 123 -22.30 2.27 1.66
CA GLN A 123 -21.93 3.68 1.80
C GLN A 123 -20.41 3.88 1.75
N GLY A 124 -19.63 2.98 2.37
CA GLY A 124 -18.17 3.06 2.35
C GLY A 124 -17.58 2.92 0.95
N ILE A 125 -18.18 2.10 0.09
CA ILE A 125 -17.80 2.04 -1.33
C ILE A 125 -18.04 3.39 -2.01
N LYS A 126 -19.21 4.00 -1.80
CA LYS A 126 -19.54 5.30 -2.39
C LYS A 126 -18.60 6.41 -1.91
N ASP A 127 -18.34 6.46 -0.61
CA ASP A 127 -17.48 7.47 -0.01
C ASP A 127 -16.03 7.33 -0.48
N SER A 128 -15.53 6.10 -0.60
CA SER A 128 -14.19 5.81 -1.15
C SER A 128 -14.06 6.27 -2.60
N LEU A 129 -15.07 6.00 -3.42
CA LEU A 129 -15.11 6.42 -4.81
C LEU A 129 -15.30 7.94 -4.93
N GLN A 130 -16.05 8.57 -4.01
CA GLN A 130 -16.20 10.02 -3.99
C GLN A 130 -14.88 10.71 -3.68
N PHE A 131 -14.09 10.22 -2.72
CA PHE A 131 -12.75 10.76 -2.46
C PHE A 131 -11.87 10.72 -3.72
N ILE A 132 -11.84 9.60 -4.44
CA ILE A 132 -11.10 9.46 -5.70
C ILE A 132 -11.63 10.44 -6.75
N SER A 133 -12.96 10.55 -6.89
CA SER A 133 -13.60 11.52 -7.77
C SER A 133 -13.17 12.95 -7.46
N ASP A 134 -13.13 13.32 -6.18
CA ASP A 134 -12.73 14.66 -5.73
C ASP A 134 -11.27 14.97 -6.05
N ILE A 135 -10.37 14.00 -5.92
CA ILE A 135 -8.96 14.16 -6.32
C ILE A 135 -8.84 14.53 -7.81
N TYR A 136 -9.55 13.84 -8.69
CA TYR A 136 -9.41 14.06 -10.13
C TYR A 136 -10.28 15.22 -10.64
N SER A 137 -11.53 15.33 -10.20
CA SER A 137 -12.44 16.40 -10.65
C SER A 137 -11.99 17.80 -10.21
N ASN A 138 -11.36 17.91 -9.03
CA ASN A 138 -10.76 19.15 -8.57
C ASN A 138 -9.35 19.39 -9.13
N GLY A 139 -8.80 18.46 -9.93
CA GLY A 139 -7.47 18.55 -10.50
C GLY A 139 -6.36 18.56 -9.45
N TYR A 140 -6.52 17.76 -8.40
CA TYR A 140 -5.49 17.51 -7.39
C TYR A 140 -4.57 16.37 -7.79
N GLY A 141 -5.06 15.44 -8.61
CA GLY A 141 -4.27 14.32 -9.14
C GLY A 141 -3.41 14.67 -10.35
N PRO A 142 -2.48 13.79 -10.74
CA PRO A 142 -1.73 13.92 -11.97
C PRO A 142 -2.64 13.75 -13.20
N SER A 143 -2.11 14.03 -14.41
CA SER A 143 -2.88 13.80 -15.63
C SER A 143 -3.26 12.33 -15.81
N LEU A 144 -4.43 12.07 -16.39
CA LEU A 144 -4.89 10.69 -16.64
C LEU A 144 -3.89 9.87 -17.46
N SER A 145 -3.21 10.49 -18.43
CA SER A 145 -2.19 9.80 -19.23
C SER A 145 -1.03 9.22 -18.41
N LEU A 146 -0.73 9.82 -17.26
CA LEU A 146 0.26 9.32 -16.31
C LEU A 146 -0.32 8.20 -15.42
N VAL A 147 -1.53 8.42 -14.90
CA VAL A 147 -2.19 7.49 -13.97
C VAL A 147 -2.56 6.17 -14.65
N LEU A 148 -3.03 6.23 -15.89
CA LEU A 148 -3.43 5.04 -16.66
C LEU A 148 -2.25 4.28 -17.27
N ASN A 149 -1.02 4.74 -17.04
CA ASN A 149 0.18 4.07 -17.50
C ASN A 149 0.64 3.01 -16.49
N GLY A 150 1.06 1.85 -16.97
CA GLY A 150 1.62 0.77 -16.12
C GLY A 150 2.86 1.15 -15.31
N SER A 151 3.52 2.26 -15.65
CA SER A 151 4.66 2.83 -14.92
C SER A 151 4.27 3.92 -13.92
N ALA A 152 2.99 4.14 -13.63
CA ALA A 152 2.52 5.25 -12.79
C ALA A 152 3.19 5.28 -11.42
N SER A 153 3.22 4.16 -10.68
CA SER A 153 3.89 4.05 -9.38
C SER A 153 5.39 4.35 -9.47
N THR A 154 6.06 3.81 -10.49
CA THR A 154 7.49 4.08 -10.72
C THR A 154 7.73 5.56 -11.05
N THR A 155 6.87 6.16 -11.86
CA THR A 155 6.94 7.57 -12.22
C THR A 155 6.76 8.47 -10.99
N SER A 156 5.80 8.16 -10.12
CA SER A 156 5.63 8.87 -8.84
C SER A 156 6.90 8.79 -7.98
N ALA A 157 7.34 7.57 -7.66
CA ALA A 157 8.41 7.32 -6.70
C ALA A 157 9.81 7.70 -7.21
N GLN A 158 10.07 7.55 -8.52
CA GLN A 158 11.41 7.72 -9.09
C GLN A 158 11.60 9.02 -9.88
N GLN A 159 10.54 9.78 -10.16
CA GLN A 159 10.62 11.02 -10.91
C GLN A 159 9.98 12.17 -10.14
N TYR A 160 8.67 12.14 -9.92
CA TYR A 160 7.94 13.28 -9.37
C TYR A 160 8.34 13.63 -7.95
N ILE A 161 8.57 12.64 -7.09
CA ILE A 161 9.03 12.89 -5.70
C ILE A 161 10.46 13.41 -5.69
N PRO A 162 11.48 12.76 -6.30
CA PRO A 162 12.85 13.28 -6.30
C PRO A 162 13.03 14.61 -7.06
N GLU A 163 12.17 14.89 -8.03
CA GLU A 163 12.16 16.18 -8.75
C GLU A 163 11.34 17.27 -8.02
N GLU A 164 10.80 16.94 -6.84
CA GLU A 164 10.01 17.85 -5.99
C GLU A 164 8.77 18.42 -6.71
N LYS A 165 8.16 17.62 -7.59
CA LYS A 165 6.97 17.96 -8.39
C LYS A 165 5.67 17.36 -7.84
N LEU A 166 5.74 16.62 -6.74
CA LEU A 166 4.62 15.97 -6.08
C LEU A 166 4.63 16.32 -4.59
N ALA A 167 3.51 16.81 -4.11
CA ALA A 167 3.38 17.21 -2.71
C ALA A 167 3.06 16.04 -1.78
N ILE A 168 2.06 15.22 -2.13
CA ILE A 168 1.57 14.11 -1.31
C ILE A 168 1.41 12.86 -2.19
N SER A 169 1.91 11.70 -1.72
CA SER A 169 1.74 10.40 -2.40
C SER A 169 1.26 9.34 -1.42
N LEU A 170 0.19 8.64 -1.77
CA LEU A 170 -0.21 7.43 -1.06
C LEU A 170 0.63 6.26 -1.57
N ASP A 171 1.65 5.88 -0.79
CA ASP A 171 2.60 4.83 -1.18
C ASP A 171 3.20 4.14 0.06
N GLY A 172 3.96 3.08 -0.17
CA GLY A 172 4.55 2.28 0.89
C GLY A 172 5.99 2.63 1.22
N ILE A 173 6.48 2.04 2.31
CA ILE A 173 7.83 2.26 2.82
C ILE A 173 8.93 1.88 1.80
N TRP A 174 8.70 0.88 0.95
CA TRP A 174 9.68 0.36 -0.03
C TRP A 174 10.16 1.39 -1.04
N ILE A 175 9.41 2.49 -1.27
CA ILE A 175 9.86 3.51 -2.23
C ILE A 175 11.16 4.18 -1.78
N THR A 176 11.48 4.16 -0.47
CA THR A 176 12.74 4.66 0.07
C THR A 176 13.97 3.93 -0.48
N GLY A 177 13.81 2.67 -0.89
CA GLY A 177 14.86 1.91 -1.57
C GLY A 177 15.32 2.55 -2.87
N ASN A 178 14.42 3.27 -3.58
CA ASN A 178 14.77 4.00 -4.80
C ASN A 178 15.61 5.25 -4.51
N TRP A 179 15.47 5.85 -3.32
CA TRP A 179 16.04 7.13 -2.96
C TRP A 179 17.42 7.05 -2.31
N LYS A 180 17.85 5.85 -1.92
CA LYS A 180 19.20 5.61 -1.41
C LYS A 180 20.26 5.86 -2.49
N ASP A 181 21.51 6.10 -2.11
CA ASP A 181 22.61 6.38 -3.04
C ASP A 181 22.79 5.31 -4.12
N THR A 182 22.46 4.07 -3.79
CA THR A 182 22.51 2.91 -4.70
C THR A 182 21.16 2.58 -5.34
N GLY A 183 20.13 3.36 -5.06
CA GLY A 183 18.78 3.15 -5.58
C GLY A 183 18.61 3.62 -7.03
N ALA A 184 17.43 3.39 -7.58
CA ALA A 184 17.11 3.73 -8.97
C ALA A 184 17.04 5.24 -9.22
N SER A 185 16.74 6.04 -8.20
CA SER A 185 16.59 7.51 -8.25
C SER A 185 17.09 8.12 -6.94
N PRO A 186 18.41 8.22 -6.74
CA PRO A 186 18.95 8.78 -5.52
C PRO A 186 18.37 10.18 -5.21
N TYR A 187 17.89 10.34 -3.99
CA TYR A 187 17.28 11.59 -3.52
C TYR A 187 17.97 12.04 -2.24
N GLU A 188 18.92 12.94 -2.39
CA GLU A 188 19.78 13.42 -1.31
C GLU A 188 18.94 14.03 -0.18
N ASN A 189 19.24 13.62 1.05
CA ASN A 189 18.56 14.08 2.28
C ASN A 189 17.04 13.79 2.30
N TYR A 190 16.58 12.72 1.65
CA TYR A 190 15.15 12.37 1.62
C TYR A 190 14.55 12.22 3.02
N GLY A 191 15.33 11.77 4.01
CA GLY A 191 14.89 11.64 5.40
C GLY A 191 14.52 12.96 6.08
N GLU A 192 15.10 14.09 5.60
CA GLU A 192 14.79 15.44 6.09
C GLU A 192 13.73 16.13 5.23
N LYS A 193 13.82 15.95 3.91
CA LYS A 193 12.92 16.60 2.94
C LYS A 193 11.52 16.02 2.93
N MET A 194 11.42 14.71 3.12
CA MET A 194 10.15 13.99 3.15
C MET A 194 9.66 13.79 4.58
N GLY A 195 8.37 13.75 4.73
CA GLY A 195 7.71 13.17 5.89
C GLY A 195 6.80 12.03 5.45
N TRP A 196 6.37 11.23 6.39
CA TRP A 196 5.48 10.10 6.14
C TRP A 196 4.40 10.03 7.22
N ALA A 197 3.17 10.33 6.86
CA ALA A 197 2.03 10.34 7.78
C ALA A 197 1.21 9.05 7.65
N ALA A 198 0.61 8.59 8.74
CA ALA A 198 -0.39 7.55 8.68
C ALA A 198 -1.61 8.01 7.83
N MET A 199 -2.20 7.09 7.05
CA MET A 199 -3.46 7.37 6.36
C MET A 199 -4.58 7.49 7.41
N PRO A 200 -5.31 8.62 7.50
CA PRO A 200 -6.42 8.74 8.43
C PRO A 200 -7.60 7.88 7.98
N THR A 201 -8.40 7.43 8.94
CA THR A 201 -9.75 6.94 8.65
C THR A 201 -10.62 8.10 8.17
N GLN A 202 -11.76 7.80 7.52
CA GLN A 202 -12.60 8.81 6.87
C GLN A 202 -12.90 10.01 7.78
N ASN A 203 -13.34 9.75 9.01
CA ASN A 203 -13.77 10.77 9.98
C ASN A 203 -12.89 10.81 11.25
N GLY A 204 -11.75 10.12 11.26
CA GLY A 204 -10.92 9.95 12.45
C GLY A 204 -11.47 8.93 13.46
N ASP A 205 -12.42 8.10 13.04
CA ASP A 205 -13.06 7.11 13.89
C ASP A 205 -12.18 5.84 14.08
N GLY A 206 -12.55 5.00 15.05
CA GLY A 206 -11.81 3.78 15.38
C GLY A 206 -10.41 4.09 15.93
N ASP A 207 -9.37 3.50 15.32
CA ASP A 207 -7.98 3.77 15.67
C ASP A 207 -7.48 5.13 15.10
N GLY A 208 -8.35 5.85 14.39
CA GLY A 208 -8.05 7.13 13.75
C GLY A 208 -7.18 7.03 12.50
N THR A 209 -6.52 5.91 12.29
CA THR A 209 -5.62 5.65 11.16
C THR A 209 -5.76 4.23 10.66
N ILE A 210 -5.32 3.99 9.43
CA ILE A 210 -5.33 2.69 8.76
C ILE A 210 -4.08 2.53 7.90
N THR A 211 -3.55 1.33 7.80
CA THR A 211 -2.64 0.94 6.74
C THR A 211 -3.07 -0.38 6.11
N MET A 212 -2.85 -0.53 4.82
CA MET A 212 -2.86 -1.84 4.17
C MET A 212 -1.45 -2.41 4.24
N SER A 213 -1.34 -3.64 4.71
CA SER A 213 -0.07 -4.37 4.72
C SER A 213 -0.13 -5.54 3.74
N GLY A 214 1.01 -5.86 3.19
CA GLY A 214 1.22 -6.97 2.28
C GLY A 214 2.58 -7.60 2.51
N GLY A 215 3.27 -7.85 1.42
CA GLY A 215 4.60 -8.41 1.43
C GLY A 215 4.74 -9.50 0.39
N TRP A 216 5.88 -10.20 0.47
CA TRP A 216 6.24 -11.20 -0.50
C TRP A 216 6.75 -12.45 0.20
N ALA A 217 6.51 -13.59 -0.41
CA ALA A 217 7.00 -14.88 0.04
C ALA A 217 7.64 -15.66 -1.12
N TYR A 218 8.70 -16.40 -0.84
CA TYR A 218 9.23 -17.40 -1.75
C TYR A 218 8.37 -18.65 -1.68
N SER A 219 8.03 -19.22 -2.82
CA SER A 219 7.30 -20.48 -2.91
C SER A 219 7.96 -21.40 -3.94
N ILE A 220 7.88 -22.69 -3.70
CA ILE A 220 8.42 -23.71 -4.62
C ILE A 220 7.24 -24.35 -5.35
N PRO A 221 7.15 -24.23 -6.69
CA PRO A 221 6.10 -24.88 -7.45
C PRO A 221 6.10 -26.39 -7.29
N GLU A 222 4.91 -27.00 -7.18
CA GLU A 222 4.78 -28.47 -6.97
C GLU A 222 5.44 -29.29 -8.07
N ASN A 223 5.47 -28.80 -9.30
CA ASN A 223 6.06 -29.46 -10.45
C ASN A 223 7.56 -29.15 -10.66
N SER A 224 8.22 -28.51 -9.69
CA SER A 224 9.68 -28.29 -9.76
C SER A 224 10.44 -29.60 -9.56
N ASP A 225 11.41 -29.88 -10.43
CA ASP A 225 12.32 -31.02 -10.32
C ASP A 225 13.50 -30.77 -9.35
N ASN A 226 13.66 -29.53 -8.86
CA ASN A 226 14.79 -29.10 -8.04
C ASN A 226 14.33 -28.53 -6.67
N LYS A 227 13.32 -29.11 -6.05
CA LYS A 227 12.73 -28.59 -4.82
C LYS A 227 13.74 -28.44 -3.68
N ASP A 228 14.57 -29.48 -3.46
CA ASP A 228 15.58 -29.48 -2.38
C ASP A 228 16.61 -28.36 -2.60
N LEU A 229 17.16 -28.24 -3.80
CA LEU A 229 18.12 -27.19 -4.13
C LEU A 229 17.50 -25.78 -4.04
N THR A 230 16.20 -25.66 -4.41
CA THR A 230 15.49 -24.39 -4.28
C THR A 230 15.31 -24.02 -2.81
N MET A 231 15.03 -25.00 -1.95
CA MET A 231 14.93 -24.76 -0.51
C MET A 231 16.27 -24.34 0.09
N GLU A 232 17.36 -25.02 -0.25
CA GLU A 232 18.72 -24.61 0.15
C GLU A 232 19.04 -23.18 -0.27
N PHE A 233 18.62 -22.78 -1.48
CA PHE A 233 18.78 -21.41 -1.94
C PHE A 233 17.97 -20.41 -1.11
N ILE A 234 16.70 -20.73 -0.79
CA ILE A 234 15.85 -19.90 0.07
C ILE A 234 16.46 -19.76 1.47
N GLU A 235 17.00 -20.84 2.03
CA GLU A 235 17.70 -20.82 3.32
C GLU A 235 18.93 -19.89 3.28
N GLN A 236 19.72 -19.91 2.19
CA GLN A 236 20.86 -19.02 2.01
C GLN A 236 20.43 -17.54 1.92
N LEU A 237 19.32 -17.24 1.23
CA LEU A 237 18.77 -15.89 1.18
C LEU A 237 18.29 -15.39 2.56
N ASN A 238 17.95 -16.31 3.45
CA ASN A 238 17.48 -16.04 4.81
C ASN A 238 18.57 -16.16 5.87
N THR A 239 19.85 -16.33 5.52
CA THR A 239 20.93 -16.11 6.47
C THR A 239 20.95 -14.66 6.94
N TYR A 240 21.42 -14.40 8.18
CA TYR A 240 21.41 -13.05 8.76
C TYR A 240 21.99 -11.99 7.82
N ASP A 241 23.22 -12.20 7.35
CA ASP A 241 23.95 -11.22 6.53
C ASP A 241 23.28 -10.99 5.15
N ALA A 242 22.84 -12.08 4.49
CA ALA A 242 22.20 -11.98 3.18
C ALA A 242 20.86 -11.26 3.30
N TYR A 243 20.03 -11.65 4.28
CA TYR A 243 18.75 -11.04 4.51
C TYR A 243 18.88 -9.56 4.94
N LYS A 244 19.78 -9.24 5.88
CA LYS A 244 20.07 -7.85 6.30
C LYS A 244 20.45 -7.00 5.09
N THR A 245 21.38 -7.47 4.27
CA THR A 245 21.81 -6.75 3.05
C THR A 245 20.65 -6.46 2.13
N TYR A 246 19.80 -7.46 1.86
CA TYR A 246 18.64 -7.30 1.00
C TYR A 246 17.63 -6.31 1.57
N ILE A 247 17.18 -6.53 2.81
CA ILE A 247 16.06 -5.76 3.38
C ILE A 247 16.43 -4.28 3.58
N MET A 248 17.68 -4.02 3.96
CA MET A 248 18.21 -2.67 4.06
C MET A 248 18.23 -1.96 2.70
N GLN A 249 18.61 -2.65 1.63
CA GLN A 249 18.64 -2.05 0.28
C GLN A 249 17.23 -1.84 -0.26
N ALA A 250 16.36 -2.81 -0.08
CA ALA A 250 14.99 -2.78 -0.60
C ALA A 250 14.10 -1.73 0.07
N GLY A 251 14.41 -1.33 1.31
CA GLY A 251 13.59 -0.38 2.07
C GLY A 251 12.28 -0.97 2.60
N ASN A 252 12.11 -2.29 2.59
CA ASN A 252 10.92 -2.97 3.11
C ASN A 252 11.02 -3.20 4.62
N THR A 253 9.87 -3.50 5.24
CA THR A 253 9.80 -3.90 6.63
C THR A 253 10.22 -5.35 6.80
N SER A 254 11.08 -5.61 7.80
CA SER A 254 11.58 -6.95 8.11
C SER A 254 10.47 -7.87 8.61
N VAL A 255 10.51 -9.13 8.18
CA VAL A 255 9.69 -10.22 8.73
C VAL A 255 10.44 -11.02 9.81
N ARG A 256 11.68 -10.61 10.12
CA ARG A 256 12.55 -11.25 11.10
C ARG A 256 12.75 -10.34 12.31
N THR A 257 12.63 -10.92 13.50
CA THR A 257 12.78 -10.23 14.79
C THR A 257 14.20 -9.72 15.01
N ASP A 258 15.20 -10.56 14.70
CA ASP A 258 16.62 -10.26 14.88
C ASP A 258 17.13 -9.09 14.00
N ILE A 259 16.55 -8.93 12.82
CA ILE A 259 16.86 -7.80 11.94
C ILE A 259 16.08 -6.54 12.34
N ALA A 260 14.84 -6.69 12.80
CA ALA A 260 14.08 -5.54 13.29
C ALA A 260 14.75 -4.86 14.51
N GLU A 261 15.47 -5.64 15.31
CA GLU A 261 16.25 -5.17 16.47
C GLU A 261 17.68 -4.68 16.11
N ASP A 262 18.12 -4.88 14.87
CA ASP A 262 19.44 -4.46 14.42
C ASP A 262 19.55 -2.93 14.32
N GLU A 263 20.57 -2.33 14.93
CA GLU A 263 20.73 -0.87 15.02
C GLU A 263 20.86 -0.20 13.64
N ASP A 264 21.59 -0.81 12.71
CA ASP A 264 21.75 -0.24 11.36
C ASP A 264 20.43 -0.23 10.60
N TYR A 265 19.61 -1.28 10.76
CA TYR A 265 18.29 -1.36 10.15
C TYR A 265 17.32 -0.37 10.81
N ALA A 266 17.22 -0.39 12.12
CA ALA A 266 16.27 0.44 12.88
C ALA A 266 16.55 1.95 12.76
N SER A 267 17.83 2.34 12.54
CA SER A 267 18.22 3.74 12.35
C SER A 267 17.94 4.30 10.96
N GLN A 268 17.52 3.48 9.99
CA GLN A 268 17.17 4.00 8.68
C GLN A 268 15.93 4.90 8.76
N PRO A 269 15.88 5.99 7.97
CA PRO A 269 14.72 6.88 7.96
C PRO A 269 13.41 6.12 7.77
N PHE A 270 12.40 6.45 8.59
CA PHE A 270 11.04 5.93 8.58
C PHE A 270 10.83 4.47 8.99
N MET A 271 11.88 3.67 9.29
CA MET A 271 11.70 2.26 9.68
C MET A 271 10.96 2.09 11.01
N ALA A 272 11.26 2.92 12.00
CA ALA A 272 10.53 2.90 13.27
C ALA A 272 9.04 3.22 13.07
N GLN A 273 8.74 4.23 12.25
CA GLN A 273 7.37 4.63 11.91
C GLN A 273 6.64 3.55 11.09
N ALA A 274 7.35 2.85 10.20
CA ALA A 274 6.79 1.72 9.46
C ALA A 274 6.35 0.58 10.40
N ALA A 275 7.11 0.33 11.46
CA ALA A 275 6.77 -0.66 12.47
C ALA A 275 5.52 -0.24 13.28
N GLU A 276 5.40 1.04 13.66
CA GLU A 276 4.21 1.59 14.35
C GLU A 276 2.95 1.45 13.48
N PHE A 277 3.05 1.68 12.17
CA PHE A 277 1.89 1.53 11.27
C PHE A 277 1.37 0.10 11.19
N LEU A 278 2.19 -0.92 11.49
CA LEU A 278 1.73 -2.31 11.52
C LEU A 278 0.66 -2.58 12.60
N ASP A 279 0.59 -1.76 13.63
CA ASP A 279 -0.40 -1.93 14.72
C ASP A 279 -1.84 -1.76 14.22
N VAL A 280 -2.04 -0.94 13.17
CA VAL A 280 -3.34 -0.68 12.54
C VAL A 280 -3.47 -1.32 11.15
N ALA A 281 -2.64 -2.34 10.87
CA ALA A 281 -2.59 -2.95 9.55
C ALA A 281 -3.81 -3.83 9.26
N ALA A 282 -4.39 -3.61 8.10
CA ALA A 282 -5.36 -4.49 7.48
C ALA A 282 -4.73 -5.24 6.30
N PHE A 283 -5.31 -6.38 5.96
CA PHE A 283 -4.83 -7.26 4.91
C PHE A 283 -5.95 -7.57 3.91
N ARG A 284 -5.55 -7.96 2.71
CA ARG A 284 -6.47 -8.47 1.69
C ARG A 284 -7.22 -9.71 2.20
N PRO A 285 -8.49 -9.90 1.80
CA PRO A 285 -9.21 -11.13 2.16
C PRO A 285 -8.50 -12.37 1.60
N GLN A 286 -8.37 -13.40 2.42
CA GLN A 286 -7.91 -14.72 1.98
C GLN A 286 -9.08 -15.46 1.32
N ASN A 287 -9.24 -15.27 0.01
CA ASN A 287 -10.32 -15.85 -0.78
C ASN A 287 -9.83 -16.15 -2.20
N ASP A 288 -10.15 -17.32 -2.72
CA ASP A 288 -9.71 -17.79 -4.04
C ASP A 288 -10.19 -16.88 -5.19
N GLN A 289 -11.27 -16.13 -4.98
CA GLN A 289 -11.82 -15.21 -5.98
C GLN A 289 -11.23 -13.80 -5.86
N TYR A 290 -10.38 -13.52 -4.87
CA TYR A 290 -9.88 -12.17 -4.61
C TYR A 290 -9.26 -11.54 -5.86
N SER A 291 -8.41 -12.23 -6.60
CA SER A 291 -7.74 -11.68 -7.78
C SER A 291 -8.71 -11.24 -8.88
N THR A 292 -9.83 -11.97 -9.02
CA THR A 292 -10.89 -11.62 -9.98
C THR A 292 -11.68 -10.39 -9.52
N VAL A 293 -12.02 -10.34 -8.23
CA VAL A 293 -12.71 -9.18 -7.63
C VAL A 293 -11.79 -7.95 -7.64
N SER A 294 -10.51 -8.10 -7.32
CA SER A 294 -9.50 -7.05 -7.41
C SER A 294 -9.44 -6.41 -8.80
N THR A 295 -9.49 -7.21 -9.87
CA THR A 295 -9.58 -6.68 -11.24
C THR A 295 -10.84 -5.83 -11.45
N SER A 296 -11.97 -6.24 -10.91
CA SER A 296 -13.21 -5.45 -10.99
C SER A 296 -13.14 -4.14 -10.19
N ILE A 297 -12.43 -4.16 -9.04
CA ILE A 297 -12.13 -2.95 -8.25
C ILE A 297 -11.25 -1.98 -9.06
N GLN A 298 -10.21 -2.47 -9.69
CA GLN A 298 -9.31 -1.66 -10.52
C GLN A 298 -10.08 -0.95 -11.65
N GLN A 299 -10.99 -1.66 -12.31
CA GLN A 299 -11.86 -1.09 -13.36
C GLN A 299 -12.81 -0.02 -12.81
N MET A 300 -13.38 -0.26 -11.63
CA MET A 300 -14.26 0.69 -10.95
C MET A 300 -13.51 1.99 -10.59
N VAL A 301 -12.32 1.88 -10.02
CA VAL A 301 -11.47 3.02 -9.66
C VAL A 301 -11.03 3.81 -10.88
N GLU A 302 -10.58 3.12 -11.94
CA GLU A 302 -10.19 3.76 -13.21
C GLU A 302 -11.34 4.51 -13.86
N ALA A 303 -12.56 3.96 -13.83
CA ALA A 303 -13.74 4.61 -14.37
C ALA A 303 -14.01 5.95 -13.64
N VAL A 304 -13.95 5.95 -12.30
CA VAL A 304 -14.14 7.18 -11.50
C VAL A 304 -13.03 8.19 -11.75
N ALA A 305 -11.78 7.77 -11.75
CA ALA A 305 -10.64 8.65 -12.07
C ALA A 305 -10.78 9.27 -13.47
N SER A 306 -11.38 8.53 -14.41
CA SER A 306 -11.64 8.97 -15.79
C SER A 306 -12.91 9.82 -15.95
N GLY A 307 -13.66 10.09 -14.85
CA GLY A 307 -14.79 11.01 -14.82
C GLY A 307 -16.17 10.33 -14.81
N ASP A 308 -16.23 9.02 -14.61
CA ASP A 308 -17.52 8.35 -14.33
C ASP A 308 -17.99 8.70 -12.91
N THR A 309 -19.28 8.60 -12.66
CA THR A 309 -19.83 8.86 -11.32
C THR A 309 -19.61 7.66 -10.39
N PRO A 310 -19.38 7.89 -9.06
CA PRO A 310 -19.29 6.82 -8.09
C PRO A 310 -20.43 5.79 -8.17
N GLU A 311 -21.66 6.26 -8.33
CA GLU A 311 -22.86 5.40 -8.43
C GLU A 311 -22.85 4.50 -9.68
N ASN A 312 -22.41 5.03 -10.82
CA ASN A 312 -22.37 4.27 -12.07
C ASN A 312 -21.24 3.24 -12.03
N ALA A 313 -20.06 3.65 -11.59
CA ALA A 313 -18.90 2.76 -11.44
C ALA A 313 -19.19 1.61 -10.44
N MET A 314 -19.83 1.90 -9.30
CA MET A 314 -20.26 0.89 -8.33
C MET A 314 -21.29 -0.11 -8.93
N LYS A 315 -22.25 0.35 -9.73
CA LYS A 315 -23.19 -0.55 -10.41
C LYS A 315 -22.49 -1.50 -11.39
N GLN A 316 -21.51 -1.00 -12.12
CA GLN A 316 -20.68 -1.83 -13.02
C GLN A 316 -19.86 -2.84 -12.23
N TYR A 317 -19.24 -2.42 -11.15
CA TYR A 317 -18.53 -3.29 -10.20
C TYR A 317 -19.44 -4.40 -9.68
N ALA A 318 -20.63 -4.07 -9.17
CA ALA A 318 -21.59 -5.05 -8.66
C ALA A 318 -21.95 -6.10 -9.71
N THR A 319 -22.18 -5.66 -10.96
CA THR A 319 -22.48 -6.56 -12.07
C THR A 319 -21.27 -7.47 -12.40
N SER A 320 -20.07 -6.91 -12.45
CA SER A 320 -18.83 -7.65 -12.75
C SER A 320 -18.53 -8.71 -11.69
N VAL A 321 -18.63 -8.33 -10.42
CA VAL A 321 -18.41 -9.26 -9.31
C VAL A 321 -19.48 -10.37 -9.29
N ALA A 322 -20.77 -10.05 -9.41
CA ALA A 322 -21.84 -11.06 -9.44
C ALA A 322 -21.66 -12.05 -10.60
N ASN A 323 -21.22 -11.59 -11.77
CA ASN A 323 -20.93 -12.47 -12.91
C ASN A 323 -19.71 -13.37 -12.67
N ALA A 324 -18.73 -12.91 -11.89
CA ALA A 324 -17.48 -13.64 -11.64
C ALA A 324 -17.61 -14.68 -10.53
N VAL A 325 -18.30 -14.32 -9.43
CA VAL A 325 -18.36 -15.14 -8.22
C VAL A 325 -19.72 -15.80 -7.98
N GLY A 326 -20.75 -15.44 -8.72
CA GLY A 326 -22.15 -15.82 -8.54
C GLY A 326 -22.94 -14.82 -7.69
N GLU A 327 -24.20 -14.57 -8.05
CA GLU A 327 -25.07 -13.60 -7.36
C GLU A 327 -25.29 -13.99 -5.87
N GLU A 328 -25.35 -15.29 -5.56
CA GLU A 328 -25.49 -15.84 -4.22
C GLU A 328 -24.32 -15.53 -3.29
N ASN A 329 -23.14 -15.26 -3.87
CA ASN A 329 -21.92 -14.92 -3.16
C ASN A 329 -21.69 -13.40 -3.05
N THR A 330 -22.69 -12.60 -3.37
CA THR A 330 -22.66 -11.14 -3.25
C THR A 330 -23.71 -10.63 -2.26
N THR A 331 -23.50 -9.42 -1.75
CA THR A 331 -24.45 -8.76 -0.85
C THR A 331 -24.36 -7.22 -1.00
N LYS A 332 -25.38 -6.53 -0.48
CA LYS A 332 -25.44 -5.07 -0.33
C LYS A 332 -25.61 -4.72 1.14
N GLN A 333 -25.02 -3.63 1.57
CA GLN A 333 -25.11 -3.11 2.94
C GLN A 333 -25.62 -1.67 2.99
#